data_bc9cb2f45f14f2cae584b6df76c17a5c
#
_entry.id   bc9cb2f45f14f2cae584b6df76c17a5c
#
_cell.length_a   1.000
_cell.length_b   1.000
_cell.length_c   1.000
_cell.angle_alpha   90.00
_cell.angle_beta   90.00
_cell.angle_gamma   90.00
#
_symmetry.space_group_name_H-M   'P 1'
#
loop_
_entity.id
_entity.type
_entity.pdbx_description
1 polymer ?
#
loop_
_entity_poly.entity_id
_entity_poly.type
_entity_poly.pdbx_seq_one_letter_code
_entity_poly.pdbx_strand_id
1 'polypeptide(L)'
;EALGDIVLPEDQPGTAYVFALEPAAQLICRELFQAGHTELTTELLTLDEVPQFPQAEREMHSATVSSLRLDAVLAAMLHCSRGQASELIEAGRVEINHLPADKPHAQVYEGDVFTVRGKGRFNLTALPGKSRKDRSIIEFFQY
;
A
#
# COMPACT_ATOMS: atom_id res chain seq x y z
N GLU A 1 11.38 12.16 2.62
CA GLU A 1 10.05 12.77 2.43
C GLU A 1 9.52 13.21 3.80
N ALA A 2 9.15 14.51 3.94
CA ALA A 2 8.81 15.09 5.25
C ALA A 2 7.30 15.00 5.55
N LEU A 3 6.49 14.69 4.54
CA LEU A 3 5.04 14.52 4.63
C LEU A 3 4.68 13.06 4.45
N GLY A 4 3.81 12.58 5.32
CA GLY A 4 3.18 11.26 5.27
C GLY A 4 1.76 11.32 4.70
N ASP A 5 0.88 10.53 5.26
CA ASP A 5 -0.50 10.41 4.80
C ASP A 5 -1.36 11.63 5.16
N ILE A 6 -2.38 11.86 4.34
CA ILE A 6 -3.46 12.82 4.62
C ILE A 6 -4.74 12.02 4.78
N VAL A 7 -5.40 12.14 5.93
CA VAL A 7 -6.64 11.45 6.24
C VAL A 7 -7.79 12.45 6.31
N LEU A 8 -8.85 12.18 5.57
CA LEU A 8 -10.10 12.94 5.57
C LEU A 8 -11.19 12.07 6.22
N PRO A 9 -11.48 12.26 7.52
CA PRO A 9 -12.48 11.44 8.20
C PRO A 9 -13.89 11.78 7.69
N GLU A 10 -14.69 10.77 7.39
CA GLU A 10 -16.05 10.94 6.87
C GLU A 10 -17.02 11.54 7.91
N ASP A 11 -16.77 11.28 9.19
CA ASP A 11 -17.56 11.76 10.34
C ASP A 11 -17.22 13.19 10.75
N GLN A 12 -16.16 13.80 10.18
CA GLN A 12 -15.70 15.16 10.48
C GLN A 12 -15.53 15.99 9.19
N PRO A 13 -16.61 16.35 8.52
CA PRO A 13 -16.53 17.11 7.27
C PRO A 13 -15.83 18.44 7.49
N GLY A 14 -14.89 18.77 6.62
CA GLY A 14 -14.07 19.99 6.71
C GLY A 14 -12.81 19.85 7.58
N THR A 15 -12.53 18.66 8.12
CA THR A 15 -11.30 18.37 8.87
C THR A 15 -10.38 17.46 8.05
N ALA A 16 -9.08 17.71 8.09
CA ALA A 16 -8.05 16.86 7.52
C ALA A 16 -6.93 16.64 8.55
N TYR A 17 -6.47 15.41 8.68
CA TYR A 17 -5.30 15.08 9.48
C TYR A 17 -4.11 14.84 8.55
N VAL A 18 -3.03 15.56 8.76
CA VAL A 18 -1.80 15.47 7.98
C VAL A 18 -0.69 14.93 8.87
N PHE A 19 -0.17 13.77 8.52
CA PHE A 19 0.97 13.19 9.20
C PHE A 19 2.26 13.78 8.59
N ALA A 20 3.13 14.30 9.44
CA ALA A 20 4.38 14.91 9.00
C ALA A 20 5.47 14.72 10.05
N LEU A 21 6.72 14.81 9.62
CA LEU A 21 7.83 14.94 10.55
C LEU A 21 7.72 16.29 11.29
N GLU A 22 8.14 16.30 12.56
CA GLU A 22 7.98 17.46 13.47
C GLU A 22 8.37 18.82 12.84
N PRO A 23 9.53 18.98 12.18
CA PRO A 23 9.90 20.26 11.56
C PRO A 23 8.92 20.72 10.46
N ALA A 24 8.40 19.76 9.67
CA ALA A 24 7.42 20.04 8.62
C ALA A 24 6.05 20.36 9.21
N ALA A 25 5.62 19.64 10.24
CA ALA A 25 4.36 19.90 10.95
C ALA A 25 4.34 21.30 11.56
N GLN A 26 5.42 21.71 12.23
CA GLN A 26 5.56 23.05 12.79
C GLN A 26 5.51 24.13 11.71
N LEU A 27 6.15 23.90 10.54
CA LEU A 27 6.12 24.83 9.43
C LEU A 27 4.70 24.96 8.85
N ILE A 28 3.99 23.86 8.67
CA ILE A 28 2.61 23.84 8.19
C ILE A 28 1.71 24.63 9.14
N CYS A 29 1.81 24.41 10.45
CA CYS A 29 1.00 25.13 11.43
C CYS A 29 1.27 26.63 11.44
N ARG A 30 2.50 27.04 11.12
CA ARG A 30 2.88 28.46 11.10
C ARG A 30 2.52 29.18 9.80
N GLU A 31 2.58 28.49 8.67
CA GLU A 31 2.52 29.12 7.34
C GLU A 31 1.26 28.79 6.55
N LEU A 32 0.53 27.71 6.91
CA LEU A 32 -0.63 27.28 6.14
C LEU A 32 -1.93 27.83 6.73
N PHE A 33 -2.40 28.94 6.21
CA PHE A 33 -3.65 29.59 6.61
C PHE A 33 -4.76 29.50 5.57
N GLN A 34 -4.45 29.02 4.37
CA GLN A 34 -5.40 28.96 3.25
C GLN A 34 -5.03 27.85 2.27
N ALA A 35 -6.04 27.16 1.73
CA ALA A 35 -5.91 26.24 0.61
C ALA A 35 -6.93 26.64 -0.47
N GLY A 36 -6.45 27.09 -1.63
CA GLY A 36 -7.30 27.64 -2.68
C GLY A 36 -8.06 28.87 -2.20
N HIS A 37 -9.36 28.77 -2.10
CA HIS A 37 -10.25 29.85 -1.61
C HIS A 37 -10.76 29.62 -0.18
N THR A 38 -10.31 28.56 0.49
CA THR A 38 -10.76 28.17 1.83
C THR A 38 -9.74 28.57 2.87
N GLU A 39 -10.15 29.32 3.88
CA GLU A 39 -9.35 29.61 5.06
C GLU A 39 -9.20 28.33 5.91
N LEU A 40 -8.01 28.10 6.44
CA LEU A 40 -7.68 26.95 7.25
C LEU A 40 -7.24 27.40 8.65
N THR A 41 -7.64 26.62 9.65
CA THR A 41 -7.08 26.67 11.01
C THR A 41 -6.33 25.38 11.22
N THR A 42 -5.06 25.47 11.59
CA THR A 42 -4.18 24.33 11.80
C THR A 42 -3.85 24.20 13.29
N GLU A 43 -3.78 22.99 13.78
CA GLU A 43 -3.42 22.63 15.14
C GLU A 43 -2.41 21.49 15.12
N LEU A 44 -1.41 21.53 15.97
CA LEU A 44 -0.45 20.45 16.13
C LEU A 44 -0.95 19.47 17.18
N LEU A 45 -1.09 18.21 16.77
CA LEU A 45 -1.49 17.12 17.66
C LEU A 45 -0.32 16.17 17.89
N THR A 46 -0.23 15.61 19.07
CA THR A 46 0.63 14.45 19.33
C THR A 46 -0.05 13.16 18.84
N LEU A 47 0.72 12.09 18.62
CA LEU A 47 0.16 10.81 18.17
C LEU A 47 -0.90 10.23 19.11
N ASP A 48 -0.82 10.53 20.40
CA ASP A 48 -1.79 10.08 21.40
C ASP A 48 -3.13 10.84 21.34
N GLU A 49 -3.12 12.03 20.75
CA GLU A 49 -4.31 12.89 20.58
C GLU A 49 -5.02 12.62 19.24
N VAL A 50 -4.37 11.90 18.32
CA VAL A 50 -4.95 11.56 17.04
C VAL A 50 -6.09 10.55 17.23
N PRO A 51 -7.31 10.82 16.71
CA PRO A 51 -8.39 9.85 16.78
C PRO A 51 -8.01 8.57 16.02
N GLN A 52 -8.51 7.43 16.52
CA GLN A 52 -8.39 6.18 15.78
C GLN A 52 -9.31 6.26 14.57
N PHE A 53 -8.71 6.36 13.38
CA PHE A 53 -9.47 6.28 12.15
C PHE A 53 -9.90 4.84 11.90
N PRO A 54 -11.17 4.61 11.51
CA PRO A 54 -11.56 3.29 11.04
C PRO A 54 -10.64 2.92 9.88
N GLN A 55 -9.92 1.83 10.04
CA GLN A 55 -9.19 1.27 8.90
C GLN A 55 -10.24 0.90 7.87
N ALA A 56 -10.09 1.42 6.65
CA ALA A 56 -10.94 1.00 5.55
C ALA A 56 -10.98 -0.54 5.55
N GLU A 57 -12.18 -1.14 5.62
CA GLU A 57 -12.33 -2.58 5.51
C GLU A 57 -11.73 -2.98 4.17
N ARG A 58 -10.55 -3.57 4.23
CA ARG A 58 -9.84 -4.03 3.04
C ARG A 58 -10.34 -5.41 2.70
N GLU A 59 -10.79 -5.59 1.47
CA GLU A 59 -11.21 -6.90 1.00
C GLU A 59 -10.00 -7.82 0.92
N MET A 60 -9.98 -8.81 1.82
CA MET A 60 -8.92 -9.81 1.87
C MET A 60 -9.17 -10.89 0.82
N HIS A 61 -8.18 -11.12 0.00
CA HIS A 61 -8.17 -12.18 -1.00
C HIS A 61 -7.24 -13.30 -0.59
N SER A 62 -7.60 -14.53 -0.95
CA SER A 62 -6.76 -15.71 -0.76
C SER A 62 -6.57 -16.43 -2.08
N ALA A 63 -5.36 -16.87 -2.34
CA ALA A 63 -5.04 -17.66 -3.53
C ALA A 63 -3.99 -18.73 -3.22
N THR A 64 -3.82 -19.68 -4.13
CA THR A 64 -2.78 -20.70 -4.02
C THR A 64 -1.80 -20.59 -5.18
N VAL A 65 -0.51 -20.61 -4.87
CA VAL A 65 0.58 -20.52 -5.84
C VAL A 65 1.48 -21.74 -5.77
N SER A 66 2.11 -22.11 -6.88
CA SER A 66 3.05 -23.24 -6.94
C SER A 66 4.38 -22.94 -6.23
N SER A 67 4.72 -21.66 -6.14
CA SER A 67 5.95 -21.19 -5.48
C SER A 67 5.80 -19.73 -5.08
N LEU A 68 6.60 -19.27 -4.11
CA LEU A 68 6.65 -17.88 -3.67
C LEU A 68 7.59 -17.04 -4.55
N ARG A 69 7.50 -17.24 -5.86
CA ARG A 69 8.20 -16.42 -6.85
C ARG A 69 7.32 -15.24 -7.26
N LEU A 70 7.95 -14.13 -7.59
CA LEU A 70 7.27 -12.90 -7.98
C LEU A 70 6.28 -13.12 -9.14
N ASP A 71 6.68 -13.83 -10.19
CA ASP A 71 5.82 -14.13 -11.35
C ASP A 71 4.56 -14.93 -10.97
N ALA A 72 4.69 -15.89 -10.05
CA ALA A 72 3.57 -16.73 -9.62
C ALA A 72 2.62 -15.98 -8.69
N VAL A 73 3.15 -15.23 -7.73
CA VAL A 73 2.36 -14.44 -6.77
C VAL A 73 1.67 -13.28 -7.48
N LEU A 74 2.37 -12.57 -8.34
CA LEU A 74 1.80 -11.47 -9.11
C LEU A 74 0.70 -11.93 -10.07
N ALA A 75 0.88 -13.09 -10.73
CA ALA A 75 -0.15 -13.70 -11.58
C ALA A 75 -1.44 -14.00 -10.80
N ALA A 76 -1.31 -14.51 -9.57
CA ALA A 76 -2.44 -14.76 -8.70
C ALA A 76 -3.15 -13.45 -8.26
N MET A 77 -2.39 -12.43 -7.87
CA MET A 77 -2.92 -11.11 -7.48
C MET A 77 -3.65 -10.40 -8.62
N LEU A 78 -3.11 -10.48 -9.84
CA LEU A 78 -3.66 -9.82 -11.02
C LEU A 78 -4.68 -10.67 -11.79
N HIS A 79 -4.95 -11.89 -11.38
CA HIS A 79 -5.78 -12.85 -12.10
C HIS A 79 -5.36 -13.02 -13.57
N CYS A 80 -4.06 -13.13 -13.81
CA CYS A 80 -3.47 -13.27 -15.14
C CYS A 80 -2.55 -14.51 -15.24
N SER A 81 -2.03 -14.79 -16.44
CA SER A 81 -1.05 -15.86 -16.62
C SER A 81 0.33 -15.46 -16.07
N ARG A 82 1.14 -16.46 -15.70
CA ARG A 82 2.53 -16.21 -15.28
C ARG A 82 3.37 -15.55 -16.37
N GLY A 83 3.10 -15.85 -17.63
CA GLY A 83 3.76 -15.19 -18.77
C GLY A 83 3.46 -13.68 -18.80
N GLN A 84 2.19 -13.30 -18.66
CA GLN A 84 1.79 -11.89 -18.58
C GLN A 84 2.38 -11.18 -17.35
N ALA A 85 2.44 -11.86 -16.21
CA ALA A 85 3.11 -11.32 -15.03
C ALA A 85 4.60 -11.10 -15.27
N SER A 86 5.29 -12.05 -15.89
CA SER A 86 6.71 -11.93 -16.25
C SER A 86 6.96 -10.77 -17.23
N GLU A 87 6.11 -10.60 -18.22
CA GLU A 87 6.19 -9.46 -19.16
C GLU A 87 6.07 -8.10 -18.45
N LEU A 88 5.17 -7.98 -17.47
CA LEU A 88 5.04 -6.77 -16.66
C LEU A 88 6.30 -6.47 -15.83
N ILE A 89 6.90 -7.52 -15.25
CA ILE A 89 8.12 -7.42 -14.45
C ILE A 89 9.29 -7.00 -15.34
N GLU A 90 9.51 -7.69 -16.45
CA GLU A 90 10.61 -7.43 -17.39
C GLU A 90 10.47 -6.07 -18.09
N ALA A 91 9.23 -5.58 -18.27
CA ALA A 91 8.95 -4.24 -18.78
C ALA A 91 9.18 -3.12 -17.74
N GLY A 92 9.65 -3.43 -16.53
CA GLY A 92 9.91 -2.44 -15.47
C GLY A 92 8.64 -1.77 -14.93
N ARG A 93 7.50 -2.48 -14.97
CA ARG A 93 6.20 -1.95 -14.52
C ARG A 93 5.85 -2.37 -13.10
N VAL A 94 6.73 -3.11 -12.43
CA VAL A 94 6.52 -3.69 -11.10
C VAL A 94 7.58 -3.19 -10.14
N GLU A 95 7.15 -2.77 -8.97
CA GLU A 95 7.99 -2.43 -7.83
C GLU A 95 7.62 -3.31 -6.64
N ILE A 96 8.61 -3.71 -5.85
CA ILE A 96 8.43 -4.34 -4.54
C ILE A 96 9.02 -3.41 -3.49
N ASN A 97 8.23 -3.04 -2.50
CA ASN A 97 8.64 -2.12 -1.42
C ASN A 97 9.29 -0.83 -1.98
N HIS A 98 8.68 -0.27 -3.04
CA HIS A 98 9.13 0.94 -3.74
C HIS A 98 10.45 0.80 -4.51
N LEU A 99 10.98 -0.41 -4.68
CA LEU A 99 12.17 -0.69 -5.50
C LEU A 99 11.76 -1.42 -6.78
N PRO A 100 12.31 -1.03 -7.93
CA PRO A 100 12.05 -1.71 -9.19
C PRO A 100 12.39 -3.20 -9.10
N ALA A 101 11.49 -4.05 -9.58
CA ALA A 101 11.68 -5.49 -9.66
C ALA A 101 11.75 -5.91 -11.15
N ASP A 102 12.86 -6.51 -11.53
CA ASP A 102 13.18 -6.91 -12.91
C ASP A 102 13.33 -8.43 -13.10
N LYS A 103 13.25 -9.19 -11.99
CA LYS A 103 13.47 -10.65 -12.00
C LYS A 103 12.19 -11.42 -11.68
N PRO A 104 11.53 -12.04 -12.67
CA PRO A 104 10.31 -12.81 -12.47
C PRO A 104 10.44 -13.93 -11.43
N HIS A 105 11.64 -14.50 -11.30
CA HIS A 105 11.93 -15.58 -10.36
C HIS A 105 12.38 -15.11 -8.97
N ALA A 106 12.37 -13.80 -8.70
CA ALA A 106 12.71 -13.26 -7.38
C ALA A 106 11.79 -13.85 -6.30
N GLN A 107 12.34 -14.15 -5.13
CA GLN A 107 11.58 -14.59 -3.96
C GLN A 107 10.81 -13.42 -3.38
N VAL A 108 9.56 -13.67 -2.98
CA VAL A 108 8.73 -12.70 -2.27
C VAL A 108 8.45 -13.17 -0.84
N TYR A 109 8.13 -12.22 0.03
CA TYR A 109 7.98 -12.44 1.47
C TYR A 109 6.68 -11.84 1.99
N GLU A 110 6.24 -12.36 3.12
CA GLU A 110 5.14 -11.78 3.88
C GLU A 110 5.43 -10.32 4.24
N GLY A 111 4.44 -9.44 4.05
CA GLY A 111 4.57 -8.00 4.25
C GLY A 111 5.02 -7.22 3.02
N ASP A 112 5.45 -7.88 1.95
CA ASP A 112 5.84 -7.19 0.71
C ASP A 112 4.69 -6.41 0.10
N VAL A 113 5.00 -5.19 -0.35
CA VAL A 113 4.08 -4.32 -1.06
C VAL A 113 4.46 -4.27 -2.54
N PHE A 114 3.53 -4.67 -3.39
CA PHE A 114 3.71 -4.67 -4.85
C PHE A 114 3.00 -3.47 -5.45
N THR A 115 3.70 -2.66 -6.20
CA THR A 115 3.11 -1.59 -7.01
C THR A 115 3.23 -1.98 -8.48
N VAL A 116 2.09 -2.10 -9.16
CA VAL A 116 2.03 -2.48 -10.58
C VAL A 116 1.43 -1.33 -11.37
N ARG A 117 2.22 -0.73 -12.23
CA ARG A 117 1.80 0.41 -13.03
C ARG A 117 0.57 0.09 -13.88
N GLY A 118 -0.52 0.84 -13.67
CA GLY A 118 -1.80 0.67 -14.36
C GLY A 118 -2.68 -0.46 -13.81
N LYS A 119 -2.28 -1.13 -12.71
CA LYS A 119 -3.06 -2.20 -12.07
C LYS A 119 -3.31 -1.94 -10.58
N GLY A 120 -2.50 -1.09 -9.93
CA GLY A 120 -2.67 -0.74 -8.53
C GLY A 120 -1.56 -1.24 -7.61
N ARG A 121 -1.84 -1.15 -6.32
CA ARG A 121 -0.92 -1.56 -5.24
C ARG A 121 -1.55 -2.69 -4.45
N PHE A 122 -0.74 -3.68 -4.12
CA PHE A 122 -1.14 -4.89 -3.39
C PHE A 122 -0.21 -5.11 -2.20
N ASN A 123 -0.75 -5.66 -1.11
CA ASN A 123 0.04 -6.07 0.04
C ASN A 123 -0.12 -7.58 0.26
N LEU A 124 0.99 -8.31 0.33
CA LEU A 124 1.03 -9.73 0.70
C LEU A 124 1.03 -9.82 2.23
N THR A 125 -0.15 -10.00 2.81
CA THR A 125 -0.33 -9.89 4.27
C THR A 125 0.10 -11.13 5.04
N ALA A 126 -0.13 -12.30 4.46
CA ALA A 126 0.18 -13.55 5.14
C ALA A 126 0.50 -14.70 4.19
N LEU A 127 1.29 -15.63 4.70
CA LEU A 127 1.62 -16.91 4.09
C LEU A 127 1.19 -18.05 5.04
N PRO A 128 -0.12 -18.33 5.16
CA PRO A 128 -0.65 -19.21 6.21
C PRO A 128 -0.23 -20.68 6.08
N GLY A 129 0.55 -21.02 5.06
CA GLY A 129 1.07 -22.37 4.89
C GLY A 129 0.80 -22.97 3.52
N LYS A 130 0.59 -24.27 3.49
CA LYS A 130 0.39 -25.03 2.26
C LYS A 130 -0.98 -25.68 2.18
N SER A 131 -1.51 -25.73 0.97
CA SER A 131 -2.74 -26.45 0.66
C SER A 131 -2.52 -27.99 0.66
N ARG A 132 -3.60 -28.76 0.63
CA ARG A 132 -3.54 -30.24 0.51
C ARG A 132 -2.75 -30.73 -0.71
N LYS A 133 -2.56 -29.89 -1.72
CA LYS A 133 -1.80 -30.20 -2.95
C LYS A 133 -0.37 -29.63 -2.90
N ASP A 134 0.17 -29.37 -1.70
CA ASP A 134 1.51 -28.80 -1.45
C ASP A 134 1.76 -27.44 -2.15
N ARG A 135 0.71 -26.68 -2.42
CA ARG A 135 0.80 -25.31 -2.96
C ARG A 135 0.79 -24.32 -1.82
N SER A 136 1.61 -23.27 -1.92
CA SER A 136 1.61 -22.18 -0.94
C SER A 136 0.31 -21.40 -0.99
N ILE A 137 -0.28 -21.14 0.16
CA ILE A 137 -1.45 -20.27 0.30
C ILE A 137 -0.90 -18.87 0.53
N ILE A 138 -1.47 -17.88 -0.16
CA ILE A 138 -1.16 -16.46 0.01
C ILE A 138 -2.44 -15.72 0.38
N GLU A 139 -2.31 -14.75 1.28
CA GLU A 139 -3.37 -13.79 1.59
C GLU A 139 -2.88 -12.38 1.26
N PHE A 140 -3.70 -11.60 0.61
CA PHE A 140 -3.35 -10.27 0.14
C PHE A 140 -4.59 -9.38 0.05
N PHE A 141 -4.37 -8.07 -0.02
CA PHE A 141 -5.41 -7.10 -0.38
C PHE A 141 -4.88 -6.10 -1.41
N GLN A 142 -5.79 -5.42 -2.07
CA GLN A 142 -5.50 -4.27 -2.91
C GLN A 142 -5.83 -2.97 -2.16
N TYR A 143 -4.91 -1.99 -2.25
CA TYR A 143 -5.14 -0.65 -1.69
C TYR A 143 -6.21 0.12 -2.44
#